data_85b601b29f43a18f902a1adfe9cb919b
#
_entry.id   85b601b29f43a18f902a1adfe9cb919b
#
_cell.length_a   1.000
_cell.length_b   1.000
_cell.length_c   1.000
_cell.angle_alpha   90.00
_cell.angle_beta   90.00
_cell.angle_gamma   90.00
#
_symmetry.space_group_name_H-M   'P 1'
#
loop_
_entity.id
_entity.type
_entity.pdbx_description
1 polymer ?
#
loop_
_entity_poly.entity_id
_entity_poly.type
_entity_poly.pdbx_seq_one_letter_code
_entity_poly.pdbx_strand_id
1 'polypeptide(L)'
;LSEQIRQGVQARTPVLVEIRNYRKDGTPFRNAVLVAPIFDAEGELDFFLGSQTLAPDQDGEPSRAEVARLRVDGLSDRQRGVLLGMSGGKLNKQIAHELGLTERTVKMHRAALLKALDVRSGADAIRVAVEAGL
;
A
#
# COMPACT_ATOMS: atom_id res chain seq x y z
N LEU A 1 14.96 -9.65 8.23
CA LEU A 1 14.26 -9.32 6.99
C LEU A 1 13.15 -10.32 6.68
N SER A 2 13.50 -11.59 6.59
CA SER A 2 12.51 -12.65 6.37
C SER A 2 11.49 -12.74 7.53
N GLU A 3 11.90 -12.34 8.73
CA GLU A 3 11.03 -12.32 9.91
C GLU A 3 9.92 -11.27 9.77
N GLN A 4 10.25 -10.07 9.29
CA GLN A 4 9.26 -9.01 9.07
C GLN A 4 8.23 -9.43 8.03
N ILE A 5 8.69 -10.04 6.94
CA ILE A 5 7.80 -10.55 5.88
C ILE A 5 6.93 -11.67 6.44
N ARG A 6 7.51 -12.60 7.18
CA ARG A 6 6.78 -13.71 7.80
C ARG A 6 5.69 -13.21 8.74
N GLN A 7 6.00 -12.24 9.60
CA GLN A 7 5.03 -11.66 10.52
C GLN A 7 3.88 -10.97 9.78
N GLY A 8 4.18 -10.23 8.72
CA GLY A 8 3.16 -9.61 7.89
C GLY A 8 2.26 -10.63 7.21
N VAL A 9 2.84 -11.70 6.67
CA VAL A 9 2.09 -12.79 6.03
C VAL A 9 1.17 -13.48 7.04
N GLN A 10 1.67 -13.78 8.22
CA GLN A 10 0.86 -14.42 9.28
C GLN A 10 -0.25 -13.52 9.79
N ALA A 11 0.03 -12.22 9.92
CA ALA A 11 -0.96 -11.24 10.38
C ALA A 11 -1.91 -10.80 9.27
N ARG A 12 -1.69 -11.22 8.02
CA ARG A 12 -2.47 -10.81 6.84
C ARG A 12 -2.50 -9.30 6.67
N THR A 13 -1.38 -8.65 6.93
CA THR A 13 -1.21 -7.20 6.79
C THR A 13 -0.14 -6.88 5.76
N PRO A 14 -0.23 -5.72 5.09
CA PRO A 14 0.83 -5.28 4.20
C PRO A 14 2.14 -5.04 4.96
N VAL A 15 3.24 -5.44 4.34
CA VAL A 15 4.58 -5.22 4.89
C VAL A 15 5.42 -4.53 3.83
N LEU A 16 6.07 -3.44 4.20
CA LEU A 16 7.03 -2.75 3.35
C LEU A 16 8.41 -2.83 4.01
N VAL A 17 9.37 -3.41 3.29
CA VAL A 17 10.74 -3.53 3.77
C VAL A 17 11.71 -3.04 2.70
N GLU A 18 12.82 -2.47 3.15
CA GLU A 18 13.91 -2.12 2.26
C GLU A 18 14.98 -3.22 2.31
N ILE A 19 15.39 -3.68 1.14
CA ILE A 19 16.39 -4.73 1.01
C ILE A 19 17.57 -4.17 0.23
N ARG A 20 18.77 -4.40 0.75
CA ARG A 20 20.01 -4.12 0.01
C ARG A 20 20.27 -5.28 -0.95
N ASN A 21 20.32 -4.97 -2.22
CA ASN A 21 20.68 -5.91 -3.26
C ASN A 21 21.94 -5.43 -3.97
N TYR A 22 22.49 -6.29 -4.82
CA TYR A 22 23.69 -5.98 -5.60
C TYR A 22 23.39 -6.19 -7.08
N ARG A 23 23.85 -5.22 -7.91
CA ARG A 23 23.83 -5.39 -9.36
C ARG A 23 24.87 -6.41 -9.78
N LYS A 24 24.82 -6.83 -11.03
CA LYS A 24 25.79 -7.79 -11.59
C LYS A 24 27.23 -7.30 -11.48
N ASP A 25 27.45 -5.99 -11.50
CA ASP A 25 28.76 -5.37 -11.36
C ASP A 25 29.23 -5.23 -9.90
N GLY A 26 28.42 -5.69 -8.94
CA GLY A 26 28.72 -5.61 -7.51
C GLY A 26 28.27 -4.31 -6.85
N THR A 27 27.68 -3.37 -7.57
CA THR A 27 27.21 -2.11 -6.99
C THR A 27 25.97 -2.35 -6.12
N PRO A 28 25.97 -1.87 -4.86
CA PRO A 28 24.79 -2.01 -4.01
C PRO A 28 23.67 -1.04 -4.41
N PHE A 29 22.43 -1.50 -4.21
CA PHE A 29 21.26 -0.65 -4.37
C PHE A 29 20.19 -1.09 -3.36
N ARG A 30 19.26 -0.18 -3.06
CA ARG A 30 18.14 -0.47 -2.16
C ARG A 30 16.88 -0.71 -2.95
N ASN A 31 16.17 -1.78 -2.59
CA ASN A 31 14.82 -2.06 -3.08
C ASN A 31 13.82 -1.89 -1.95
N ALA A 32 12.71 -1.24 -2.24
CA ALA A 32 11.54 -1.28 -1.38
C ALA A 32 10.62 -2.41 -1.85
N VAL A 33 10.38 -3.38 -0.98
CA VAL A 33 9.55 -4.55 -1.28
C VAL A 33 8.26 -4.46 -0.47
N LEU A 34 7.13 -4.47 -1.16
CA LEU A 34 5.81 -4.55 -0.55
C LEU A 34 5.28 -5.96 -0.72
N VAL A 35 4.86 -6.59 0.38
CA VAL A 35 4.10 -7.84 0.37
C VAL A 35 2.74 -7.56 0.98
N ALA A 36 1.67 -7.74 0.22
CA ALA A 36 0.33 -7.40 0.64
C ALA A 36 -0.63 -8.56 0.40
N PRO A 37 -1.54 -8.87 1.35
CA PRO A 37 -2.56 -9.89 1.15
C PRO A 37 -3.65 -9.38 0.22
N ILE A 38 -4.12 -10.27 -0.67
CA ILE A 38 -5.23 -10.01 -1.57
C ILE A 38 -6.34 -11.00 -1.23
N PHE A 39 -7.53 -10.48 -0.97
CA PHE A 39 -8.69 -11.28 -0.57
C PHE A 39 -9.66 -11.40 -1.73
N ASP A 40 -10.35 -12.54 -1.80
CA ASP A 40 -11.41 -12.76 -2.77
C ASP A 40 -12.73 -12.09 -2.33
N ALA A 41 -13.78 -12.26 -3.12
CA ALA A 41 -15.07 -11.63 -2.85
C ALA A 41 -15.74 -12.13 -1.56
N GLU A 42 -15.40 -13.31 -1.08
CA GLU A 42 -15.93 -13.90 0.15
C GLU A 42 -15.08 -13.54 1.40
N GLY A 43 -14.00 -12.80 1.21
CA GLY A 43 -13.15 -12.42 2.33
C GLY A 43 -12.07 -13.42 2.70
N GLU A 44 -11.93 -14.47 1.90
CA GLU A 44 -10.87 -15.45 2.08
C GLU A 44 -9.57 -14.97 1.44
N LEU A 45 -8.45 -15.32 2.05
CA LEU A 45 -7.14 -14.98 1.51
C LEU A 45 -6.92 -15.70 0.18
N ASP A 46 -6.77 -14.94 -0.89
CA ASP A 46 -6.56 -15.47 -2.24
C ASP A 46 -5.07 -15.64 -2.53
N PHE A 47 -4.31 -14.56 -2.43
CA PHE A 47 -2.86 -14.61 -2.64
C PHE A 47 -2.20 -13.38 -2.01
N PHE A 48 -0.86 -13.43 -1.93
CA PHE A 48 -0.06 -12.28 -1.56
C PHE A 48 0.55 -11.66 -2.80
N LEU A 49 0.44 -10.33 -2.89
CA LEU A 49 1.06 -9.58 -3.97
C LEU A 49 2.41 -9.05 -3.51
N GLY A 50 3.45 -9.33 -4.30
CA GLY A 50 4.78 -8.76 -4.09
C GLY A 50 5.04 -7.65 -5.10
N SER A 51 5.60 -6.55 -4.66
CA SER A 51 5.98 -5.43 -5.52
C SER A 51 7.33 -4.88 -5.08
N GLN A 52 8.20 -4.57 -6.04
CA GLN A 52 9.53 -4.04 -5.77
C GLN A 52 9.73 -2.74 -6.54
N THR A 53 10.32 -1.76 -5.87
CA THR A 53 10.74 -0.51 -6.52
C THR A 53 12.09 -0.08 -5.97
N LEU A 54 12.88 0.62 -6.79
CA LEU A 54 14.12 1.20 -6.33
C LEU A 54 13.84 2.26 -5.26
N ALA A 55 14.54 2.16 -4.15
CA ALA A 55 14.49 3.20 -3.13
C ALA A 55 15.28 4.42 -3.62
N PRO A 56 14.81 5.65 -3.36
CA PRO A 56 15.53 6.84 -3.78
C PRO A 56 16.86 6.99 -3.04
N ASP A 57 17.86 7.54 -3.74
CA ASP A 57 19.10 7.93 -3.12
C ASP A 57 18.87 9.11 -2.16
N GLN A 58 19.64 9.13 -1.08
CA GLN A 58 19.40 10.07 0.03
C GLN A 58 19.85 11.51 -0.25
N ASP A 59 20.43 11.80 -1.42
CA ASP A 59 21.05 13.08 -1.69
C ASP A 59 20.09 14.10 -2.33
N GLY A 60 19.40 14.87 -1.50
CA GLY A 60 18.73 16.09 -1.92
C GLY A 60 17.31 15.92 -2.49
N GLU A 61 16.85 14.71 -2.71
CA GLU A 61 15.48 14.46 -3.16
C GLU A 61 14.57 14.12 -1.98
N PRO A 62 13.27 14.48 -2.04
CA PRO A 62 12.32 14.07 -0.99
C PRO A 62 12.29 12.55 -0.88
N SER A 63 12.25 12.04 0.34
CA SER A 63 12.12 10.61 0.56
C SER A 63 10.76 10.11 0.05
N ARG A 64 10.65 8.79 -0.18
CA ARG A 64 9.37 8.19 -0.55
C ARG A 64 8.30 8.46 0.49
N ALA A 65 8.67 8.43 1.78
CA ALA A 65 7.75 8.72 2.87
C ALA A 65 7.23 10.16 2.80
N GLU A 66 8.06 11.13 2.48
CA GLU A 66 7.64 12.53 2.35
C GLU A 66 6.70 12.72 1.17
N VAL A 67 7.04 12.15 0.00
CA VAL A 67 6.20 12.20 -1.19
C VAL A 67 4.85 11.53 -0.93
N ALA A 68 4.87 10.34 -0.30
CA ALA A 68 3.66 9.61 0.03
C ALA A 68 2.76 10.39 0.98
N ARG A 69 3.32 11.03 2.01
CA ARG A 69 2.54 11.85 2.94
C ARG A 69 1.87 13.02 2.26
N LEU A 70 2.57 13.70 1.35
CA LEU A 70 2.00 14.82 0.58
C LEU A 70 0.82 14.34 -0.27
N ARG A 71 0.95 13.18 -0.92
CA ARG A 71 -0.13 12.62 -1.72
C ARG A 71 -1.34 12.24 -0.88
N VAL A 72 -1.10 11.60 0.27
CA VAL A 72 -2.17 11.20 1.19
C VAL A 72 -2.86 12.42 1.80
N ASP A 73 -2.11 13.48 2.13
CA ASP A 73 -2.66 14.73 2.67
C ASP A 73 -3.62 15.41 1.69
N GLY A 74 -3.45 15.17 0.40
CA GLY A 74 -4.35 15.69 -0.62
C GLY A 74 -5.67 14.93 -0.77
N LEU A 75 -5.85 13.81 -0.07
CA LEU A 75 -7.07 13.02 -0.13
C LEU A 75 -8.18 13.66 0.73
N SER A 76 -9.43 13.45 0.30
CA SER A 76 -10.58 13.78 1.15
C SER A 76 -10.65 12.82 2.34
N ASP A 77 -11.42 13.19 3.38
CA ASP A 77 -11.58 12.34 4.56
C ASP A 77 -12.15 10.97 4.19
N ARG A 78 -13.09 10.91 3.26
CA ARG A 78 -13.69 9.65 2.78
C ARG A 78 -12.67 8.81 2.01
N GLN A 79 -11.91 9.43 1.13
CA GLN A 79 -10.85 8.74 0.39
C GLN A 79 -9.79 8.19 1.33
N ARG A 80 -9.37 8.97 2.32
CA ARG A 80 -8.43 8.53 3.34
C ARG A 80 -8.98 7.35 4.15
N GLY A 81 -10.25 7.42 4.56
CA GLY A 81 -10.92 6.34 5.27
C GLY A 81 -10.96 5.04 4.46
N VAL A 82 -11.26 5.13 3.18
CA VAL A 82 -11.25 3.97 2.27
C VAL A 82 -9.83 3.42 2.13
N LEU A 83 -8.83 4.29 1.98
CA LEU A 83 -7.43 3.88 1.88
C LEU A 83 -6.96 3.16 3.15
N LEU A 84 -7.31 3.66 4.33
CA LEU A 84 -7.00 3.01 5.60
C LEU A 84 -7.62 1.62 5.68
N GLY A 85 -8.87 1.47 5.25
CA GLY A 85 -9.54 0.18 5.19
C GLY A 85 -8.84 -0.80 4.24
N MET A 86 -8.43 -0.33 3.08
CA MET A 86 -7.66 -1.13 2.13
C MET A 86 -6.33 -1.59 2.73
N SER A 87 -5.60 -0.70 3.40
CA SER A 87 -4.33 -1.01 4.05
C SER A 87 -4.49 -2.04 5.18
N GLY A 88 -5.65 -2.04 5.84
CA GLY A 88 -5.97 -3.01 6.88
C GLY A 88 -6.46 -4.36 6.33
N GLY A 89 -6.49 -4.53 5.01
CA GLY A 89 -6.95 -5.78 4.39
C GLY A 89 -8.46 -5.96 4.40
N LYS A 90 -9.22 -4.88 4.59
CA LYS A 90 -10.68 -4.95 4.66
C LYS A 90 -11.31 -5.01 3.28
N LEU A 91 -12.43 -5.72 3.19
CA LEU A 91 -13.25 -5.77 1.98
C LEU A 91 -14.07 -4.50 1.83
N ASN A 92 -14.50 -4.21 0.60
CA ASN A 92 -15.38 -3.09 0.33
C ASN A 92 -16.64 -3.09 1.21
N LYS A 93 -17.20 -4.27 1.46
CA LYS A 93 -18.36 -4.45 2.33
C LYS A 93 -18.08 -3.99 3.77
N GLN A 94 -16.93 -4.37 4.30
CA GLN A 94 -16.51 -3.98 5.65
C GLN A 94 -16.23 -2.49 5.74
N ILE A 95 -15.55 -1.94 4.74
CA ILE A 95 -15.27 -0.49 4.67
C ILE A 95 -16.58 0.28 4.58
N ALA A 96 -17.52 -0.17 3.75
CA ALA A 96 -18.82 0.45 3.61
C ALA A 96 -19.58 0.50 4.93
N HIS A 97 -19.59 -0.62 5.65
CA HIS A 97 -20.24 -0.70 6.95
C HIS A 97 -19.62 0.27 7.97
N GLU A 98 -18.29 0.31 8.05
CA GLU A 98 -17.58 1.17 9.01
C GLU A 98 -17.74 2.65 8.71
N LEU A 99 -17.80 3.02 7.43
CA LEU A 99 -17.91 4.42 7.02
C LEU A 99 -19.38 4.88 6.83
N GLY A 100 -20.33 3.97 6.98
CA GLY A 100 -21.74 4.29 6.76
C GLY A 100 -22.08 4.55 5.30
N LEU A 101 -21.39 3.86 4.39
CA LEU A 101 -21.56 4.00 2.93
C LEU A 101 -22.06 2.70 2.32
N THR A 102 -22.49 2.77 1.06
CA THR A 102 -22.76 1.56 0.27
C THR A 102 -21.45 1.04 -0.35
N GLU A 103 -21.43 -0.24 -0.69
CA GLU A 103 -20.28 -0.82 -1.41
C GLU A 103 -20.02 -0.09 -2.72
N ARG A 104 -21.07 0.30 -3.42
CA ARG A 104 -20.96 1.07 -4.68
C ARG A 104 -20.22 2.40 -4.45
N THR A 105 -20.54 3.09 -3.38
CA THR A 105 -19.89 4.35 -3.01
C THR A 105 -18.42 4.12 -2.63
N VAL A 106 -18.13 3.03 -1.92
CA VAL A 106 -16.74 2.64 -1.60
C VAL A 106 -15.95 2.40 -2.88
N LYS A 107 -16.52 1.65 -3.84
CA LYS A 107 -15.88 1.42 -5.14
C LYS A 107 -15.59 2.72 -5.88
N MET A 108 -16.54 3.66 -5.83
CA MET A 108 -16.37 4.99 -6.43
C MET A 108 -15.22 5.76 -5.76
N HIS A 109 -15.15 5.76 -4.44
CA HIS A 109 -14.06 6.39 -3.71
C HIS A 109 -12.71 5.71 -3.97
N ARG A 110 -12.69 4.37 -4.12
CA ARG A 110 -11.47 3.65 -4.50
C ARG A 110 -10.95 4.12 -5.86
N ALA A 111 -11.80 4.20 -6.85
CA ALA A 111 -11.41 4.69 -8.17
C ALA A 111 -10.87 6.12 -8.10
N ALA A 112 -11.55 7.00 -7.35
CA ALA A 112 -11.15 8.38 -7.18
C ALA A 112 -9.80 8.50 -6.45
N LEU A 113 -9.56 7.70 -5.40
CA LEU A 113 -8.31 7.78 -4.66
C LEU A 113 -7.13 7.24 -5.47
N LEU A 114 -7.33 6.22 -6.30
CA LEU A 114 -6.27 5.75 -7.20
C LEU A 114 -5.83 6.86 -8.14
N LYS A 115 -6.79 7.60 -8.68
CA LYS A 115 -6.52 8.74 -9.55
C LYS A 115 -5.83 9.87 -8.79
N ALA A 116 -6.30 10.18 -7.59
CA ALA A 116 -5.72 11.24 -6.75
C ALA A 116 -4.28 10.92 -6.33
N LEU A 117 -3.97 9.64 -6.08
CA LEU A 117 -2.63 9.18 -5.73
C LEU A 117 -1.74 8.96 -6.97
N ASP A 118 -2.30 9.10 -8.17
CA ASP A 118 -1.61 8.84 -9.44
C ASP A 118 -1.04 7.42 -9.49
N VAL A 119 -1.84 6.45 -9.11
CA VAL A 119 -1.48 5.02 -9.14
C VAL A 119 -2.52 4.25 -9.94
N ARG A 120 -2.15 3.03 -10.38
CA ARG A 120 -2.97 2.23 -11.29
C ARG A 120 -3.73 1.09 -10.61
N SER A 121 -3.31 0.69 -9.41
CA SER A 121 -3.88 -0.46 -8.75
C SER A 121 -4.07 -0.22 -7.27
N GLY A 122 -4.94 -1.04 -6.65
CA GLY A 122 -5.14 -1.03 -5.21
C GLY A 122 -3.85 -1.36 -4.44
N ALA A 123 -3.02 -2.25 -4.99
CA ALA A 123 -1.73 -2.59 -4.38
C ALA A 123 -0.79 -1.39 -4.34
N ASP A 124 -0.75 -0.60 -5.41
CA ASP A 124 0.06 0.63 -5.45
C ASP A 124 -0.47 1.66 -4.46
N ALA A 125 -1.80 1.78 -4.30
CA ALA A 125 -2.39 2.66 -3.30
C ALA A 125 -2.02 2.25 -1.88
N ILE A 126 -2.04 0.96 -1.59
CA ILE A 126 -1.61 0.42 -0.30
C ILE A 126 -0.13 0.72 -0.06
N ARG A 127 0.71 0.59 -1.09
CA ARG A 127 2.13 0.96 -1.00
C ARG A 127 2.29 2.42 -0.58
N VAL A 128 1.57 3.33 -1.21
CA VAL A 128 1.63 4.76 -0.85
C VAL A 128 1.20 4.97 0.60
N ALA A 129 0.13 4.31 1.04
CA ALA A 129 -0.35 4.39 2.42
C ALA A 129 0.71 3.92 3.41
N VAL A 130 1.36 2.78 3.15
CA VAL A 130 2.40 2.23 4.03
C VAL A 130 3.63 3.15 4.05
N GLU A 131 4.05 3.66 2.91
CA GLU A 131 5.16 4.62 2.82
C GLU A 131 4.85 5.92 3.59
N ALA A 132 3.60 6.34 3.60
CA ALA A 132 3.14 7.53 4.35
C ALA A 132 3.00 7.28 5.85
N GLY A 133 3.10 6.04 6.31
CA GLY A 133 2.98 5.69 7.72
C GLY A 133 1.53 5.50 8.20
N LEU A 134 0.62 5.24 7.28
CA LEU A 134 -0.79 4.98 7.64
C LEU A 134 -1.00 3.57 8.17
#